data_5796a458f1a2914ebb0f4c489aeb8853
#
_entry.id   5796a458f1a2914ebb0f4c489aeb8853
#
_cell.length_a   1.000
_cell.length_b   1.000
_cell.length_c   1.000
_cell.angle_alpha   90.00
_cell.angle_beta   90.00
_cell.angle_gamma   90.00
#
_symmetry.space_group_name_H-M   'P 1'
#
loop_
_entity.id
_entity.type
_entity.pdbx_description
1 polymer ?
#
loop_
_entity_poly.entity_id
_entity_poly.type
_entity_poly.pdbx_seq_one_letter_code
_entity_poly.pdbx_strand_id
1 'polypeptide(L)'
;MPRVIPSQLFNLIGEVFRRAKQKIKKSRVGKMDYNRVLPELFLGSYPKGSSDLDLLRQRSGITAVLNLQTDEDMRSLNLEWGSLQAHYRASGIELRHVPIRDFDPTDLREKLPECVRVLDQLLTAGRLVYVHCTAGTGRSPTVVIAHLHWCRDWDLDEAVAYVKKCRMCSPNIETIRQANLSS
;
A
#
# COMPACT_ATOMS: atom_id res chain seq x y z
N MET A 1 8.48 -31.04 13.69
CA MET A 1 7.09 -31.10 14.22
C MET A 1 6.35 -29.85 13.71
N PRO A 2 5.27 -29.97 12.95
CA PRO A 2 4.52 -28.81 12.47
C PRO A 2 3.81 -28.12 13.66
N ARG A 3 3.97 -26.81 13.79
CA ARG A 3 3.26 -26.00 14.79
C ARG A 3 1.79 -25.92 14.40
N VAL A 4 0.93 -26.53 15.20
CA VAL A 4 -0.53 -26.44 15.08
C VAL A 4 -0.94 -25.01 15.49
N ILE A 5 -1.50 -24.25 14.54
CA ILE A 5 -2.07 -22.93 14.80
C ILE A 5 -3.34 -23.10 15.63
N PRO A 6 -3.51 -22.42 16.78
CA PRO A 6 -4.70 -22.56 17.61
C PRO A 6 -5.97 -22.14 16.87
N SER A 7 -7.03 -22.95 16.98
CA SER A 7 -8.35 -22.71 16.36
C SER A 7 -8.99 -21.33 16.70
N GLN A 8 -8.56 -20.69 17.76
CA GLN A 8 -8.98 -19.34 18.15
C GLN A 8 -8.48 -18.25 17.17
N LEU A 9 -7.32 -18.47 16.52
CA LEU A 9 -6.80 -17.54 15.53
C LEU A 9 -7.62 -17.59 14.23
N PHE A 10 -8.10 -18.75 13.85
CA PHE A 10 -9.00 -18.94 12.69
C PHE A 10 -10.36 -18.23 12.90
N ASN A 11 -10.88 -18.23 14.11
CA ASN A 11 -12.13 -17.54 14.43
C ASN A 11 -11.96 -16.01 14.45
N LEU A 12 -10.81 -15.51 14.92
CA LEU A 12 -10.50 -14.08 14.90
C LEU A 12 -10.32 -13.56 13.46
N ILE A 13 -9.67 -14.35 12.61
CA ILE A 13 -9.54 -14.09 11.17
C ILE A 13 -10.92 -14.11 10.50
N GLY A 14 -11.75 -15.07 10.82
CA GLY A 14 -13.14 -15.18 10.31
C GLY A 14 -14.05 -14.01 10.73
N GLU A 15 -13.86 -13.46 11.92
CA GLU A 15 -14.60 -12.27 12.39
C GLU A 15 -14.10 -10.98 11.76
N VAL A 16 -12.77 -10.85 11.57
CA VAL A 16 -12.17 -9.77 10.79
C VAL A 16 -12.68 -9.82 9.35
N PHE A 17 -12.80 -11.01 8.76
CA PHE A 17 -13.37 -11.19 7.41
C PHE A 17 -14.88 -10.85 7.34
N ARG A 18 -15.66 -11.13 8.38
CA ARG A 18 -17.11 -10.76 8.42
C ARG A 18 -17.30 -9.25 8.56
N ARG A 19 -16.48 -8.56 9.36
CA ARG A 19 -16.52 -7.09 9.51
C ARG A 19 -15.98 -6.37 8.27
N ALA A 20 -15.02 -6.96 7.54
CA ALA A 20 -14.54 -6.43 6.26
C ALA A 20 -15.59 -6.48 5.14
N LYS A 21 -16.60 -7.36 5.23
CA LYS A 21 -17.77 -7.36 4.31
C LYS A 21 -18.73 -6.20 4.52
N GLN A 22 -18.65 -5.47 5.63
CA GLN A 22 -19.48 -4.30 5.86
C GLN A 22 -18.88 -3.05 5.22
N LYS A 23 -19.43 -2.68 4.06
CA LYS A 23 -19.31 -1.41 3.35
C LYS A 23 -17.98 -1.13 2.60
N ILE A 24 -17.75 -1.87 1.54
CA ILE A 24 -17.13 -1.27 0.35
C ILE A 24 -18.19 -0.41 -0.34
N LYS A 25 -18.46 0.78 0.19
CA LYS A 25 -19.22 1.78 -0.54
C LYS A 25 -18.29 2.42 -1.56
N LYS A 26 -18.37 1.98 -2.80
CA LYS A 26 -17.78 2.65 -3.97
C LYS A 26 -18.30 4.09 -4.01
N SER A 27 -17.50 5.05 -3.56
CA SER A 27 -17.85 6.44 -3.66
C SER A 27 -17.41 6.96 -5.03
N ARG A 28 -18.37 7.27 -5.88
CA ARG A 28 -18.19 7.84 -7.22
C ARG A 28 -18.37 9.36 -7.15
N VAL A 29 -17.29 10.11 -7.28
CA VAL A 29 -17.20 11.46 -7.91
C VAL A 29 -15.71 11.80 -7.98
N GLY A 30 -15.11 11.94 -9.17
CA GLY A 30 -13.71 12.36 -9.40
C GLY A 30 -12.60 11.64 -8.62
N LYS A 31 -12.82 10.42 -8.19
CA LYS A 31 -12.26 9.82 -7.00
C LYS A 31 -10.98 9.06 -7.20
N MET A 32 -10.08 9.26 -6.25
CA MET A 32 -9.04 8.29 -5.93
C MET A 32 -9.64 6.90 -5.79
N ASP A 33 -9.06 5.93 -6.49
CA ASP A 33 -9.43 4.53 -6.38
C ASP A 33 -8.50 3.84 -5.38
N TYR A 34 -9.03 3.50 -4.21
CA TYR A 34 -8.26 2.84 -3.16
C TYR A 34 -9.08 1.83 -2.36
N ASN A 35 -8.38 0.88 -1.77
CA ASN A 35 -8.97 -0.18 -0.96
C ASN A 35 -8.20 -0.31 0.36
N ARG A 36 -8.90 -0.72 1.41
CA ARG A 36 -8.30 -1.14 2.67
C ARG A 36 -7.82 -2.58 2.52
N VAL A 37 -6.54 -2.83 2.79
CA VAL A 37 -5.94 -4.18 2.76
C VAL A 37 -5.88 -4.77 4.17
N LEU A 38 -5.33 -4.03 5.14
CA LEU A 38 -5.36 -4.38 6.56
C LEU A 38 -6.07 -3.27 7.34
N PRO A 39 -6.39 -3.47 8.63
CA PRO A 39 -6.95 -2.41 9.48
C PRO A 39 -6.15 -1.09 9.42
N GLU A 40 -4.83 -1.19 9.33
CA GLU A 40 -3.89 -0.08 9.33
C GLU A 40 -3.29 0.24 7.95
N LEU A 41 -3.61 -0.55 6.89
CA LEU A 41 -2.96 -0.44 5.58
C LEU A 41 -3.96 -0.28 4.44
N PHE A 42 -3.74 0.74 3.63
CA PHE A 42 -4.53 1.08 2.46
C PHE A 42 -3.65 1.12 1.21
N LEU A 43 -4.23 0.77 0.07
CA LEU A 43 -3.56 0.63 -1.22
C LEU A 43 -4.40 1.25 -2.33
N GLY A 44 -3.79 2.05 -3.22
CA GLY A 44 -4.55 2.62 -4.32
C GLY A 44 -3.75 3.48 -5.32
N SER A 45 -4.51 4.31 -6.06
CA SER A 45 -3.97 5.26 -7.02
C SER A 45 -3.44 6.52 -6.35
N TYR A 46 -2.68 7.35 -7.08
CA TYR A 46 -2.15 8.60 -6.55
C TYR A 46 -3.24 9.61 -6.18
N PRO A 47 -3.06 10.44 -5.14
CA PRO A 47 -3.91 11.57 -4.85
C PRO A 47 -3.67 12.68 -5.88
N LYS A 48 -4.75 13.17 -6.51
CA LYS A 48 -4.68 14.18 -7.58
C LYS A 48 -4.50 15.60 -7.06
N GLY A 49 -4.75 15.82 -5.78
CA GLY A 49 -4.66 17.12 -5.15
C GLY A 49 -4.95 17.06 -3.65
N SER A 50 -4.95 18.22 -3.00
CA SER A 50 -5.17 18.36 -1.57
C SER A 50 -6.52 17.79 -1.10
N SER A 51 -7.58 17.93 -1.91
CA SER A 51 -8.90 17.39 -1.59
C SER A 51 -8.92 15.87 -1.45
N ASP A 52 -8.09 15.14 -2.21
CA ASP A 52 -7.98 13.69 -2.08
C ASP A 52 -7.27 13.31 -0.77
N LEU A 53 -6.26 14.09 -0.36
CA LEU A 53 -5.57 13.90 0.92
C LEU A 53 -6.49 14.16 2.10
N ASP A 54 -7.31 15.20 2.03
CA ASP A 54 -8.32 15.49 3.05
C ASP A 54 -9.34 14.37 3.17
N LEU A 55 -9.77 13.79 2.03
CA LEU A 55 -10.66 12.63 2.02
C LEU A 55 -10.01 11.40 2.65
N LEU A 56 -8.75 11.10 2.33
CA LEU A 56 -8.01 9.99 2.94
C LEU A 56 -7.92 10.15 4.45
N ARG A 57 -7.56 11.34 4.91
CA ARG A 57 -7.47 11.65 6.33
C ARG A 57 -8.82 11.55 7.04
N GLN A 58 -9.86 12.20 6.52
CA GLN A 58 -11.17 12.27 7.16
C GLN A 58 -11.92 10.95 7.15
N ARG A 59 -11.85 10.18 6.04
CA ARG A 59 -12.62 8.95 5.88
C ARG A 59 -11.90 7.70 6.35
N SER A 60 -10.59 7.69 6.23
CA SER A 60 -9.77 6.50 6.49
C SER A 60 -8.79 6.69 7.64
N GLY A 61 -8.68 7.90 8.18
CA GLY A 61 -7.78 8.20 9.28
C GLY A 61 -6.30 8.14 8.90
N ILE A 62 -5.96 8.23 7.59
CA ILE A 62 -4.57 8.11 7.11
C ILE A 62 -3.68 9.13 7.80
N THR A 63 -2.57 8.65 8.37
CA THR A 63 -1.55 9.45 9.06
C THR A 63 -0.18 9.37 8.40
N ALA A 64 0.01 8.45 7.45
CA ALA A 64 1.23 8.35 6.66
C ALA A 64 0.94 7.90 5.22
N VAL A 65 1.79 8.32 4.29
CA VAL A 65 1.72 7.96 2.88
C VAL A 65 3.10 7.48 2.42
N LEU A 66 3.14 6.35 1.75
CA LEU A 66 4.28 5.87 0.98
C LEU A 66 4.00 6.07 -0.51
N ASN A 67 4.66 7.06 -1.11
CA ASN A 67 4.58 7.36 -2.54
C ASN A 67 5.71 6.67 -3.30
N LEU A 68 5.34 5.88 -4.31
CA LEU A 68 6.28 5.15 -5.18
C LEU A 68 6.42 5.78 -6.58
N GLN A 69 5.80 6.94 -6.84
CA GLN A 69 5.91 7.62 -8.12
C GLN A 69 7.29 8.24 -8.29
N THR A 70 7.78 8.26 -9.52
CA THR A 70 8.94 9.06 -9.90
C THR A 70 8.55 10.52 -10.13
N ASP A 71 9.53 11.42 -10.18
CA ASP A 71 9.29 12.81 -10.57
C ASP A 71 8.74 12.90 -12.01
N GLU A 72 9.12 11.96 -12.87
CA GLU A 72 8.59 11.87 -14.24
C GLU A 72 7.12 11.49 -14.25
N ASP A 73 6.71 10.49 -13.45
CA ASP A 73 5.29 10.15 -13.27
C ASP A 73 4.49 11.40 -12.86
N MET A 74 4.97 12.12 -11.86
CA MET A 74 4.27 13.29 -11.32
C MET A 74 4.21 14.43 -12.33
N ARG A 75 5.30 14.69 -13.08
CA ARG A 75 5.31 15.70 -14.15
C ARG A 75 4.37 15.36 -15.30
N SER A 76 4.34 14.09 -15.74
CA SER A 76 3.46 13.63 -16.82
C SER A 76 1.98 13.76 -16.48
N LEU A 77 1.65 13.74 -15.20
CA LEU A 77 0.30 13.91 -14.67
C LEU A 77 -0.05 15.37 -14.32
N ASN A 78 0.86 16.30 -14.58
CA ASN A 78 0.73 17.72 -14.21
C ASN A 78 0.42 17.91 -12.71
N LEU A 79 1.04 17.10 -11.85
CA LEU A 79 0.86 17.22 -10.40
C LEU A 79 1.66 18.41 -9.88
N GLU A 80 0.99 19.28 -9.15
CA GLU A 80 1.59 20.38 -8.39
C GLU A 80 2.29 19.82 -7.13
N TRP A 81 3.41 19.10 -7.35
CA TRP A 81 4.07 18.32 -6.30
C TRP A 81 4.46 19.15 -5.07
N GLY A 82 4.99 20.36 -5.28
CA GLY A 82 5.32 21.27 -4.18
C GLY A 82 4.12 21.65 -3.32
N SER A 83 2.96 21.89 -3.96
CA SER A 83 1.70 22.17 -3.28
C SER A 83 1.21 20.97 -2.49
N LEU A 84 1.30 19.75 -3.07
CA LEU A 84 0.95 18.52 -2.38
C LEU A 84 1.85 18.27 -1.17
N GLN A 85 3.17 18.44 -1.30
CA GLN A 85 4.11 18.31 -0.18
C GLN A 85 3.81 19.29 0.96
N ALA A 86 3.48 20.54 0.62
CA ALA A 86 3.06 21.54 1.61
C ALA A 86 1.78 21.10 2.33
N HIS A 87 0.82 20.55 1.59
CA HIS A 87 -0.44 20.06 2.17
C HIS A 87 -0.24 18.83 3.06
N TYR A 88 0.63 17.86 2.70
CA TYR A 88 1.00 16.74 3.58
C TYR A 88 1.49 17.26 4.93
N ARG A 89 2.44 18.22 4.92
CA ARG A 89 2.98 18.82 6.14
C ARG A 89 1.90 19.54 6.96
N ALA A 90 1.09 20.38 6.33
CA ALA A 90 0.03 21.13 6.99
C ALA A 90 -1.06 20.22 7.59
N SER A 91 -1.31 19.08 6.96
CA SER A 91 -2.29 18.09 7.42
C SER A 91 -1.74 17.13 8.48
N GLY A 92 -0.45 17.19 8.83
CA GLY A 92 0.20 16.26 9.75
C GLY A 92 0.28 14.82 9.21
N ILE A 93 0.22 14.66 7.89
CA ILE A 93 0.42 13.36 7.23
C ILE A 93 1.90 13.18 6.92
N GLU A 94 2.51 12.14 7.49
CA GLU A 94 3.89 11.79 7.21
C GLU A 94 4.03 11.29 5.78
N LEU A 95 4.84 11.97 4.96
CA LEU A 95 5.13 11.55 3.58
C LEU A 95 6.48 10.87 3.49
N ARG A 96 6.48 9.64 3.01
CA ARG A 96 7.69 8.90 2.60
C ARG A 96 7.65 8.72 1.10
N HIS A 97 8.76 9.00 0.43
CA HIS A 97 8.87 8.95 -1.02
C HIS A 97 10.03 8.07 -1.42
N VAL A 98 9.72 6.91 -2.01
CA VAL A 98 10.70 5.95 -2.54
C VAL A 98 10.33 5.71 -4.00
N PRO A 99 10.89 6.48 -4.94
CA PRO A 99 10.49 6.43 -6.33
C PRO A 99 10.95 5.15 -7.01
N ILE A 100 10.04 4.49 -7.71
CA ILE A 100 10.28 3.29 -8.53
C ILE A 100 9.83 3.60 -9.96
N ARG A 101 10.65 3.33 -10.96
CA ARG A 101 10.27 3.50 -12.38
C ARG A 101 9.17 2.52 -12.74
N ASP A 102 8.12 3.03 -13.43
CA ASP A 102 7.03 2.17 -13.89
C ASP A 102 7.51 1.26 -15.02
N PHE A 103 6.96 0.05 -15.08
CA PHE A 103 7.33 -0.98 -16.06
C PHE A 103 8.81 -1.38 -16.07
N ASP A 104 9.57 -1.06 -15.01
CA ASP A 104 10.96 -1.46 -14.85
C ASP A 104 11.11 -2.49 -13.71
N PRO A 105 11.14 -3.80 -14.04
CA PRO A 105 11.26 -4.85 -13.03
C PRO A 105 12.61 -4.85 -12.31
N THR A 106 13.65 -4.32 -12.93
CA THR A 106 14.99 -4.22 -12.31
C THR A 106 14.99 -3.15 -11.23
N ASP A 107 14.51 -1.95 -11.55
CA ASP A 107 14.39 -0.85 -10.58
C ASP A 107 13.44 -1.23 -9.43
N LEU A 108 12.32 -1.90 -9.74
CA LEU A 108 11.42 -2.43 -8.72
C LEU A 108 12.12 -3.43 -7.80
N ARG A 109 12.90 -4.37 -8.34
CA ARG A 109 13.61 -5.37 -7.54
C ARG A 109 14.67 -4.74 -6.64
N GLU A 110 15.43 -3.78 -7.15
CA GLU A 110 16.47 -3.09 -6.38
C GLU A 110 15.90 -2.27 -5.22
N LYS A 111 14.75 -1.63 -5.42
CA LYS A 111 14.12 -0.75 -4.42
C LYS A 111 13.10 -1.43 -3.53
N LEU A 112 12.66 -2.63 -3.88
CA LEU A 112 11.62 -3.36 -3.12
C LEU A 112 11.98 -3.54 -1.64
N PRO A 113 13.22 -3.92 -1.26
CA PRO A 113 13.59 -4.06 0.15
C PRO A 113 13.51 -2.74 0.92
N GLU A 114 13.92 -1.63 0.31
CA GLU A 114 13.79 -0.30 0.92
C GLU A 114 12.32 0.07 1.14
N CYS A 115 11.47 -0.11 0.13
CA CYS A 115 10.05 0.17 0.22
C CYS A 115 9.38 -0.63 1.33
N VAL A 116 9.73 -1.91 1.46
CA VAL A 116 9.18 -2.79 2.50
C VAL A 116 9.64 -2.34 3.88
N ARG A 117 10.93 -2.02 4.06
CA ARG A 117 11.45 -1.48 5.34
C ARG A 117 10.75 -0.19 5.73
N VAL A 118 10.57 0.75 4.80
CA VAL A 118 9.87 2.02 5.06
C VAL A 118 8.41 1.76 5.44
N LEU A 119 7.72 0.87 4.74
CA LEU A 119 6.34 0.50 5.06
C LEU A 119 6.23 -0.13 6.45
N ASP A 120 7.12 -1.06 6.76
CA ASP A 120 7.15 -1.73 8.06
C ASP A 120 7.41 -0.77 9.21
N GLN A 121 8.37 0.16 9.05
CA GLN A 121 8.65 1.23 10.02
C GLN A 121 7.42 2.09 10.31
N LEU A 122 6.68 2.50 9.27
CA LEU A 122 5.46 3.30 9.43
C LEU A 122 4.38 2.53 10.18
N LEU A 123 4.16 1.27 9.82
CA LEU A 123 3.15 0.42 10.47
C LEU A 123 3.52 0.10 11.91
N THR A 124 4.79 -0.22 12.18
CA THR A 124 5.31 -0.47 13.54
C THR A 124 5.22 0.78 14.43
N ALA A 125 5.36 1.97 13.85
CA ALA A 125 5.12 3.25 14.53
C ALA A 125 3.63 3.56 14.77
N GLY A 126 2.72 2.63 14.47
CA GLY A 126 1.27 2.78 14.69
C GLY A 126 0.58 3.72 13.70
N ARG A 127 1.19 3.97 12.53
CA ARG A 127 0.58 4.81 11.49
C ARG A 127 -0.52 4.05 10.74
N LEU A 128 -1.56 4.78 10.34
CA LEU A 128 -2.47 4.32 9.30
C LEU A 128 -1.88 4.73 7.96
N VAL A 129 -1.42 3.74 7.20
CA VAL A 129 -0.57 3.96 6.02
C VAL A 129 -1.35 3.81 4.73
N TYR A 130 -1.16 4.76 3.83
CA TYR A 130 -1.60 4.67 2.44
C TYR A 130 -0.40 4.47 1.51
N VAL A 131 -0.38 3.36 0.78
CA VAL A 131 0.67 3.05 -0.23
C VAL A 131 0.10 3.28 -1.61
N HIS A 132 0.79 4.06 -2.43
CA HIS A 132 0.37 4.28 -3.81
C HIS A 132 1.55 4.37 -4.79
N CYS A 133 1.26 4.03 -6.04
CA CYS A 133 2.01 4.42 -7.23
C CYS A 133 1.09 5.28 -8.10
N THR A 134 1.19 5.21 -9.43
CA THR A 134 0.26 5.96 -10.30
C THR A 134 -1.14 5.33 -10.29
N ALA A 135 -1.30 4.13 -10.79
CA ALA A 135 -2.61 3.46 -10.88
C ALA A 135 -2.98 2.64 -9.63
N GLY A 136 -2.01 2.30 -8.79
CA GLY A 136 -2.22 1.39 -7.67
C GLY A 136 -2.43 -0.05 -8.08
N THR A 137 -1.90 -0.46 -9.24
CA THR A 137 -2.13 -1.80 -9.82
C THR A 137 -0.88 -2.65 -9.95
N GLY A 138 0.31 -2.06 -10.06
CA GLY A 138 1.58 -2.77 -10.25
C GLY A 138 2.53 -2.62 -9.06
N ARG A 139 3.25 -1.51 -9.01
CA ARG A 139 4.33 -1.23 -8.02
C ARG A 139 3.84 -1.33 -6.57
N SER A 140 2.81 -0.59 -6.21
CA SER A 140 2.32 -0.54 -4.84
C SER A 140 1.73 -1.86 -4.33
N PRO A 141 0.94 -2.66 -5.09
CA PRO A 141 0.54 -3.97 -4.60
C PRO A 141 1.72 -4.94 -4.49
N THR A 142 2.78 -4.82 -5.31
CA THR A 142 4.00 -5.63 -5.16
C THR A 142 4.68 -5.35 -3.81
N VAL A 143 4.83 -4.08 -3.43
CA VAL A 143 5.39 -3.68 -2.13
C VAL A 143 4.54 -4.20 -0.96
N VAL A 144 3.21 -4.08 -1.05
CA VAL A 144 2.30 -4.56 0.00
C VAL A 144 2.36 -6.08 0.15
N ILE A 145 2.39 -6.83 -0.96
CA ILE A 145 2.51 -8.30 -0.92
C ILE A 145 3.86 -8.71 -0.34
N ALA A 146 4.95 -8.07 -0.76
CA ALA A 146 6.28 -8.33 -0.21
C ALA A 146 6.35 -8.07 1.30
N HIS A 147 5.71 -7.01 1.79
CA HIS A 147 5.61 -6.72 3.22
C HIS A 147 4.83 -7.82 3.97
N LEU A 148 3.69 -8.28 3.45
CA LEU A 148 2.93 -9.37 4.06
C LEU A 148 3.78 -10.66 4.12
N HIS A 149 4.54 -10.95 3.08
CA HIS A 149 5.38 -12.14 3.00
C HIS A 149 6.62 -12.03 3.90
N TRP A 150 7.40 -10.94 3.80
CA TRP A 150 8.69 -10.84 4.49
C TRP A 150 8.61 -10.37 5.95
N CYS A 151 7.61 -9.57 6.30
CA CYS A 151 7.49 -8.96 7.63
C CYS A 151 6.34 -9.51 8.47
N ARG A 152 5.37 -10.20 7.84
CA ARG A 152 4.19 -10.76 8.53
C ARG A 152 4.11 -12.28 8.42
N ASP A 153 5.14 -12.94 7.88
CA ASP A 153 5.27 -14.39 7.72
C ASP A 153 4.11 -15.05 6.94
N TRP A 154 3.48 -14.31 6.02
CA TRP A 154 2.45 -14.88 5.16
C TRP A 154 3.08 -15.73 4.07
N ASP A 155 2.44 -16.85 3.71
CA ASP A 155 2.76 -17.51 2.46
C ASP A 155 2.59 -16.54 1.28
N LEU A 156 3.50 -16.60 0.29
CA LEU A 156 3.49 -15.67 -0.83
C LEU A 156 2.21 -15.76 -1.66
N ASP A 157 1.77 -16.99 -1.97
CA ASP A 157 0.59 -17.20 -2.80
C ASP A 157 -0.70 -16.79 -2.05
N GLU A 158 -0.74 -16.99 -0.73
CA GLU A 158 -1.81 -16.49 0.14
C GLU A 158 -1.84 -14.95 0.17
N ALA A 159 -0.69 -14.30 0.32
CA ALA A 159 -0.59 -12.84 0.29
C ALA A 159 -1.05 -12.26 -1.07
N VAL A 160 -0.64 -12.90 -2.17
CA VAL A 160 -1.08 -12.53 -3.53
C VAL A 160 -2.59 -12.66 -3.69
N ALA A 161 -3.14 -13.82 -3.31
CA ALA A 161 -4.58 -14.08 -3.42
C ALA A 161 -5.39 -13.08 -2.58
N TYR A 162 -4.90 -12.76 -1.38
CA TYR A 162 -5.53 -11.82 -0.47
C TYR A 162 -5.56 -10.40 -1.03
N VAL A 163 -4.42 -9.87 -1.48
CA VAL A 163 -4.34 -8.51 -2.02
C VAL A 163 -5.15 -8.39 -3.31
N LYS A 164 -5.12 -9.38 -4.20
CA LYS A 164 -5.97 -9.42 -5.41
C LYS A 164 -7.46 -9.46 -5.09
N LYS A 165 -7.87 -10.07 -3.97
CA LYS A 165 -9.25 -10.05 -3.51
C LYS A 165 -9.67 -8.67 -2.98
N CYS A 166 -8.75 -7.94 -2.34
CA CYS A 166 -8.99 -6.59 -1.85
C CYS A 166 -9.05 -5.57 -2.99
N ARG A 167 -8.20 -5.74 -4.01
CA ARG A 167 -8.03 -4.81 -5.12
C ARG A 167 -7.72 -5.53 -6.42
N MET A 168 -8.37 -5.12 -7.51
CA MET A 168 -7.96 -5.56 -8.85
C MET A 168 -6.58 -4.99 -9.17
N CYS A 169 -5.56 -5.86 -9.26
CA CYS A 169 -4.17 -5.49 -9.47
C CYS A 169 -3.37 -6.60 -10.17
N SER A 170 -2.21 -6.21 -10.72
CA SER A 170 -1.25 -7.07 -11.42
C SER A 170 0.15 -6.87 -10.82
N PRO A 171 0.39 -7.35 -9.59
CA PRO A 171 1.69 -7.23 -8.93
C PRO A 171 2.76 -8.06 -9.65
N ASN A 172 4.02 -7.62 -9.57
CA ASN A 172 5.16 -8.37 -10.10
C ASN A 172 5.65 -9.38 -9.05
N ILE A 173 5.14 -10.61 -9.09
CA ILE A 173 5.45 -11.65 -8.13
C ILE A 173 6.88 -12.18 -8.30
N GLU A 174 7.36 -12.23 -9.54
CA GLU A 174 8.72 -12.69 -9.82
C GLU A 174 9.77 -11.78 -9.17
N THR A 175 9.52 -10.48 -9.17
CA THR A 175 10.37 -9.52 -8.46
C THR A 175 10.46 -9.83 -6.96
N ILE A 176 9.33 -10.23 -6.32
CA ILE A 176 9.34 -10.61 -4.89
C ILE A 176 10.17 -11.87 -4.65
N ARG A 177 10.07 -12.86 -5.54
CA ARG A 177 10.84 -14.11 -5.44
C ARG A 177 12.34 -13.90 -5.62
N GLN A 178 12.74 -12.94 -6.46
CA GLN A 178 14.14 -12.64 -6.78
C GLN A 178 14.81 -11.65 -5.81
N ALA A 179 14.03 -10.87 -5.08
CA ALA A 179 14.52 -9.96 -4.07
C ALA A 179 14.48 -10.58 -2.69
N ASN A 180 15.25 -10.02 -1.75
CA ASN A 180 15.14 -10.36 -0.34
C ASN A 180 15.28 -9.10 0.53
N LEU A 181 14.76 -9.16 1.76
CA LEU A 181 14.75 -8.03 2.68
C LEU A 181 16.14 -7.66 3.21
N SER A 182 17.10 -8.57 3.13
CA SER A 182 18.48 -8.42 3.63
C SER A 182 19.41 -7.72 2.64
N SER A 183 18.92 -7.37 1.46
CA SER A 183 19.68 -6.70 0.39
C SER A 183 19.81 -5.20 0.64
#